data_2c603dbb5566750fdf43d6ab0a1e9960
#
_entry.id   2c603dbb5566750fdf43d6ab0a1e9960
#
_cell.length_a   1.000
_cell.length_b   1.000
_cell.length_c   1.000
_cell.angle_alpha   90.00
_cell.angle_beta   90.00
_cell.angle_gamma   90.00
#
_symmetry.space_group_name_H-M   'P 1'
#
loop_
_entity.id
_entity.type
_entity.pdbx_description
1 polymer ?
#
loop_
_entity_poly.entity_id
_entity_poly.type
_entity_poly.pdbx_seq_one_letter_code
_entity_poly.pdbx_strand_id
1 'polypeptide(L)'
;NAGAIVGTSLLYEKYGNNTFEMILNRTREIVGNDKIDYSRSIFNSESSSAFANRALTYMLLNGKIIPATVNVEDLLNVYFKSCSILADVRDLAQLGFVLSRDGKDGDNKQRLSEAHARILRTIMATCGTYDYSGEFAIRIGLPAKSGVGGGIVTASRAGYGIGVYCPGLDSHGNSYVGTRILELIARELNLNIY
;
A
#
# COMPACT_ATOMS: atom_id res chain seq x y z
N ASN A 1 2.08 -10.97 2.89
CA ASN A 1 0.72 -10.68 3.36
C ASN A 1 0.58 -10.70 4.89
N ALA A 2 1.47 -11.44 5.65
CA ALA A 2 1.37 -11.58 7.10
C ALA A 2 1.21 -10.24 7.83
N GLY A 3 2.10 -9.28 7.59
CA GLY A 3 2.05 -7.97 8.23
C GLY A 3 0.77 -7.19 7.95
N ALA A 4 0.24 -7.28 6.71
CA ALA A 4 -1.03 -6.62 6.36
C ALA A 4 -2.22 -7.28 7.07
N ILE A 5 -2.25 -8.60 7.20
CA ILE A 5 -3.28 -9.32 7.95
C ILE A 5 -3.21 -8.96 9.44
N VAL A 6 -2.01 -8.90 10.03
CA VAL A 6 -1.82 -8.46 11.43
C VAL A 6 -2.28 -7.01 11.60
N GLY A 7 -1.90 -6.09 10.72
CA GLY A 7 -2.38 -4.71 10.75
C GLY A 7 -3.91 -4.62 10.66
N THR A 8 -4.53 -5.43 9.78
CA THR A 8 -5.99 -5.51 9.69
C THR A 8 -6.61 -6.05 10.98
N SER A 9 -5.97 -7.04 11.65
CA SER A 9 -6.50 -7.59 12.91
C SER A 9 -6.52 -6.56 14.04
N LEU A 10 -5.48 -5.73 14.14
CA LEU A 10 -5.43 -4.64 15.12
C LEU A 10 -6.53 -3.59 14.89
N LEU A 11 -6.81 -3.28 13.63
CA LEU A 11 -7.90 -2.38 13.28
C LEU A 11 -9.27 -3.06 13.54
N TYR A 12 -9.39 -4.34 13.22
CA TYR A 12 -10.62 -5.11 13.45
C TYR A 12 -10.94 -5.25 14.93
N GLU A 13 -9.95 -5.45 15.78
CA GLU A 13 -10.13 -5.43 17.25
C GLU A 13 -10.69 -4.10 17.75
N LYS A 14 -10.24 -2.99 17.14
CA LYS A 14 -10.67 -1.64 17.54
C LYS A 14 -12.02 -1.21 16.96
N TYR A 15 -12.31 -1.55 15.71
CA TYR A 15 -13.45 -1.01 14.94
C TYR A 15 -14.50 -2.06 14.56
N GLY A 16 -14.23 -3.36 14.79
CA GLY A 16 -15.15 -4.45 14.48
C GLY A 16 -15.60 -4.44 13.02
N ASN A 17 -16.88 -4.59 12.80
CA ASN A 17 -17.50 -4.61 11.46
C ASN A 17 -17.34 -3.30 10.66
N ASN A 18 -17.01 -2.18 11.33
CA ASN A 18 -16.80 -0.88 10.70
C ASN A 18 -15.38 -0.69 10.18
N THR A 19 -14.49 -1.69 10.33
CA THR A 19 -13.08 -1.58 9.99
C THR A 19 -12.86 -1.24 8.52
N PHE A 20 -13.55 -1.90 7.60
CA PHE A 20 -13.40 -1.61 6.18
C PHE A 20 -13.82 -0.18 5.82
N GLU A 21 -14.96 0.28 6.32
CA GLU A 21 -15.42 1.65 6.10
C GLU A 21 -14.44 2.69 6.66
N MET A 22 -13.85 2.40 7.82
CA MET A 22 -12.81 3.26 8.39
C MET A 22 -11.58 3.33 7.47
N ILE A 23 -11.10 2.18 6.95
CA ILE A 23 -9.96 2.13 6.02
C ILE A 23 -10.29 2.90 4.74
N LEU A 24 -11.45 2.66 4.15
CA LEU A 24 -11.88 3.30 2.91
C LEU A 24 -12.00 4.82 3.06
N ASN A 25 -12.66 5.29 4.12
CA ASN A 25 -12.81 6.72 4.39
C ASN A 25 -11.46 7.39 4.67
N ARG A 26 -10.55 6.69 5.37
CA ARG A 26 -9.20 7.19 5.61
C ARG A 26 -8.40 7.29 4.32
N THR A 27 -8.54 6.32 3.42
CA THR A 27 -7.93 6.35 2.09
C THR A 27 -8.44 7.55 1.29
N ARG A 28 -9.77 7.72 1.21
CA ARG A 28 -10.41 8.89 0.56
C ARG A 28 -9.88 10.23 1.09
N GLU A 29 -9.80 10.35 2.40
CA GLU A 29 -9.29 11.55 3.06
C GLU A 29 -7.83 11.86 2.71
N ILE A 30 -6.95 10.84 2.70
CA ILE A 30 -5.52 11.01 2.43
C ILE A 30 -5.29 11.40 0.97
N VAL A 31 -5.97 10.76 0.04
CA VAL A 31 -5.80 11.03 -1.40
C VAL A 31 -6.68 12.16 -1.92
N GLY A 32 -7.64 12.64 -1.12
CA GLY A 32 -8.55 13.73 -1.52
C GLY A 32 -9.55 13.32 -2.61
N ASN A 33 -9.95 12.04 -2.67
CA ASN A 33 -10.87 11.51 -3.68
C ASN A 33 -11.99 10.69 -3.02
N ASP A 34 -13.16 11.30 -2.86
CA ASP A 34 -14.33 10.68 -2.23
C ASP A 34 -14.99 9.59 -3.09
N LYS A 35 -14.58 9.47 -4.38
CA LYS A 35 -15.14 8.47 -5.30
C LYS A 35 -14.44 7.12 -5.23
N ILE A 36 -13.33 7.01 -4.50
CA ILE A 36 -12.64 5.74 -4.28
C ILE A 36 -13.59 4.76 -3.62
N ASP A 37 -13.66 3.56 -4.18
CA ASP A 37 -14.43 2.43 -3.66
C ASP A 37 -13.71 1.11 -4.03
N TYR A 38 -14.22 -0.01 -3.56
CA TYR A 38 -13.66 -1.31 -3.88
C TYR A 38 -14.43 -2.00 -5.02
N SER A 39 -13.73 -2.85 -5.75
CA SER A 39 -14.32 -3.70 -6.79
C SER A 39 -14.89 -4.98 -6.19
N ARG A 40 -16.21 -5.19 -6.32
CA ARG A 40 -16.86 -6.44 -5.91
C ARG A 40 -16.35 -7.65 -6.69
N SER A 41 -16.02 -7.49 -7.97
CA SER A 41 -15.51 -8.60 -8.79
C SER A 41 -14.11 -9.03 -8.33
N ILE A 42 -13.22 -8.09 -8.02
CA ILE A 42 -11.89 -8.38 -7.48
C ILE A 42 -12.02 -9.01 -6.09
N PHE A 43 -12.84 -8.43 -5.22
CA PHE A 43 -13.12 -8.98 -3.90
C PHE A 43 -13.62 -10.43 -3.96
N ASN A 44 -14.58 -10.74 -4.83
CA ASN A 44 -15.10 -12.09 -4.99
C ASN A 44 -14.03 -13.07 -5.49
N SER A 45 -13.20 -12.64 -6.44
CA SER A 45 -12.07 -13.42 -6.95
C SER A 45 -11.06 -13.72 -5.85
N GLU A 46 -10.61 -12.70 -5.11
CA GLU A 46 -9.66 -12.83 -4.01
C GLU A 46 -10.21 -13.74 -2.90
N SER A 47 -11.45 -13.51 -2.46
CA SER A 47 -12.04 -14.27 -1.34
C SER A 47 -12.26 -15.75 -1.69
N SER A 48 -12.57 -16.08 -2.95
CA SER A 48 -12.83 -17.46 -3.38
C SER A 48 -11.56 -18.31 -3.52
N SER A 49 -10.41 -17.71 -3.80
CA SER A 49 -9.14 -18.42 -4.10
C SER A 49 -8.04 -18.22 -3.07
N ALA A 50 -8.31 -17.53 -1.96
CA ALA A 50 -7.31 -17.10 -0.99
C ALA A 50 -6.88 -18.17 0.03
N PHE A 51 -6.65 -19.43 -0.40
CA PHE A 51 -6.23 -20.52 0.49
C PHE A 51 -4.91 -20.21 1.21
N ALA A 52 -3.94 -19.61 0.53
CA ALA A 52 -2.67 -19.22 1.13
C ALA A 52 -2.83 -18.16 2.23
N ASN A 53 -3.71 -17.17 2.04
CA ASN A 53 -3.99 -16.16 3.06
C ASN A 53 -4.73 -16.77 4.27
N ARG A 54 -5.64 -17.73 4.06
CA ARG A 54 -6.29 -18.47 5.14
C ARG A 54 -5.27 -19.27 5.95
N ALA A 55 -4.44 -20.08 5.27
CA ALA A 55 -3.38 -20.85 5.93
C ALA A 55 -2.45 -19.94 6.76
N LEU A 56 -2.01 -18.83 6.18
CA LEU A 56 -1.19 -17.83 6.86
C LEU A 56 -1.89 -17.25 8.10
N THR A 57 -3.18 -16.94 8.00
CA THR A 57 -3.94 -16.39 9.15
C THR A 57 -4.06 -17.41 10.28
N TYR A 58 -4.29 -18.70 9.97
CA TYR A 58 -4.26 -19.76 10.99
C TYR A 58 -2.88 -19.96 11.61
N MET A 59 -1.79 -19.79 10.85
CA MET A 59 -0.44 -19.78 11.40
C MET A 59 -0.22 -18.62 12.36
N LEU A 60 -0.72 -17.43 12.04
CA LEU A 60 -0.66 -16.26 12.93
C LEU A 60 -1.46 -16.46 14.21
N LEU A 61 -2.64 -17.10 14.12
CA LEU A 61 -3.42 -17.52 15.29
C LEU A 61 -2.66 -18.52 16.16
N ASN A 62 -2.12 -19.60 15.55
CA ASN A 62 -1.34 -20.60 16.27
C ASN A 62 -0.12 -19.99 16.97
N GLY A 63 0.55 -19.03 16.31
CA GLY A 63 1.68 -18.28 16.86
C GLY A 63 1.30 -17.22 17.89
N LYS A 64 -0.01 -17.06 18.21
CA LYS A 64 -0.53 -16.03 19.13
C LYS A 64 -0.15 -14.60 18.73
N ILE A 65 0.06 -14.36 17.44
CA ILE A 65 0.38 -13.04 16.88
C ILE A 65 -0.88 -12.21 16.70
N ILE A 66 -2.00 -12.87 16.40
CA ILE A 66 -3.34 -12.26 16.39
C ILE A 66 -4.21 -12.91 17.47
N PRO A 67 -5.20 -12.19 18.05
CA PRO A 67 -6.02 -12.70 19.13
C PRO A 67 -6.80 -13.95 18.74
N ALA A 68 -6.86 -14.96 19.63
CA ALA A 68 -7.61 -16.20 19.40
C ALA A 68 -9.14 -16.00 19.29
N THR A 69 -9.64 -14.85 19.71
CA THR A 69 -11.06 -14.45 19.65
C THR A 69 -11.49 -13.95 18.27
N VAL A 70 -10.52 -13.70 17.37
CA VAL A 70 -10.81 -13.18 16.02
C VAL A 70 -11.45 -14.27 15.16
N ASN A 71 -12.58 -13.96 14.54
CA ASN A 71 -13.11 -14.78 13.45
C ASN A 71 -12.26 -14.58 12.20
N VAL A 72 -11.63 -15.65 11.71
CA VAL A 72 -10.69 -15.62 10.58
C VAL A 72 -11.35 -15.14 9.29
N GLU A 73 -12.56 -15.61 9.01
CA GLU A 73 -13.24 -15.22 7.76
C GLU A 73 -13.72 -13.77 7.80
N ASP A 74 -14.16 -13.27 8.94
CA ASP A 74 -14.54 -11.85 9.10
C ASP A 74 -13.32 -10.94 8.96
N LEU A 75 -12.19 -11.30 9.58
CA LEU A 75 -10.93 -10.59 9.44
C LEU A 75 -10.46 -10.56 7.97
N LEU A 76 -10.46 -11.72 7.32
CA LEU A 76 -10.03 -11.85 5.93
C LEU A 76 -10.98 -11.15 4.97
N ASN A 77 -12.28 -11.06 5.28
CA ASN A 77 -13.24 -10.28 4.51
C ASN A 77 -12.85 -8.80 4.46
N VAL A 78 -12.47 -8.22 5.60
CA VAL A 78 -11.95 -6.84 5.66
C VAL A 78 -10.65 -6.72 4.86
N TYR A 79 -9.73 -7.66 5.02
CA TYR A 79 -8.46 -7.68 4.30
C TYR A 79 -8.67 -7.74 2.78
N PHE A 80 -9.51 -8.65 2.28
CA PHE A 80 -9.80 -8.79 0.84
C PHE A 80 -10.50 -7.57 0.26
N LYS A 81 -11.45 -6.95 0.99
CA LYS A 81 -12.04 -5.68 0.56
C LYS A 81 -10.99 -4.59 0.45
N SER A 82 -10.08 -4.50 1.42
CA SER A 82 -9.00 -3.51 1.39
C SER A 82 -8.04 -3.72 0.21
N CYS A 83 -7.73 -4.99 -0.12
CA CYS A 83 -6.95 -5.33 -1.32
C CYS A 83 -7.68 -5.05 -2.64
N SER A 84 -9.00 -4.87 -2.60
CA SER A 84 -9.87 -4.66 -3.76
C SER A 84 -10.23 -3.18 -3.98
N ILE A 85 -9.68 -2.26 -3.19
CA ILE A 85 -9.86 -0.82 -3.37
C ILE A 85 -9.26 -0.41 -4.73
N LEU A 86 -10.06 0.30 -5.52
CA LEU A 86 -9.64 0.82 -6.82
C LEU A 86 -9.06 2.23 -6.67
N ALA A 87 -7.89 2.43 -7.23
CA ALA A 87 -7.22 3.72 -7.29
C ALA A 87 -6.62 3.92 -8.69
N ASP A 88 -6.60 5.13 -9.18
CA ASP A 88 -5.89 5.48 -10.40
C ASP A 88 -4.48 6.00 -10.10
N VAL A 89 -3.72 6.34 -11.16
CA VAL A 89 -2.35 6.85 -11.00
C VAL A 89 -2.30 8.22 -10.30
N ARG A 90 -3.37 9.00 -10.36
CA ARG A 90 -3.45 10.31 -9.68
C ARG A 90 -3.64 10.10 -8.18
N ASP A 91 -4.47 9.13 -7.79
CA ASP A 91 -4.66 8.76 -6.39
C ASP A 91 -3.35 8.24 -5.78
N LEU A 92 -2.60 7.40 -6.53
CA LEU A 92 -1.27 6.95 -6.12
C LEU A 92 -0.29 8.12 -6.00
N ALA A 93 -0.26 9.01 -6.98
CA ALA A 93 0.60 10.20 -6.94
C ALA A 93 0.25 11.10 -5.75
N GLN A 94 -1.03 11.30 -5.47
CA GLN A 94 -1.48 12.09 -4.32
C GLN A 94 -1.08 11.47 -2.98
N LEU A 95 -1.20 10.14 -2.84
CA LEU A 95 -0.68 9.43 -1.67
C LEU A 95 0.83 9.65 -1.50
N GLY A 96 1.59 9.47 -2.58
CA GLY A 96 3.03 9.74 -2.60
C GLY A 96 3.36 11.19 -2.25
N PHE A 97 2.58 12.15 -2.75
CA PHE A 97 2.74 13.57 -2.47
C PHE A 97 2.52 13.90 -0.98
N VAL A 98 1.46 13.38 -0.36
CA VAL A 98 1.23 13.53 1.08
C VAL A 98 2.39 12.96 1.89
N LEU A 99 2.87 11.77 1.52
CA LEU A 99 4.02 11.15 2.18
C LEU A 99 5.31 11.96 1.99
N SER A 100 5.53 12.55 0.82
CA SER A 100 6.73 13.37 0.51
C SER A 100 6.80 14.67 1.31
N ARG A 101 5.65 15.18 1.76
CA ARG A 101 5.49 16.43 2.51
C ARG A 101 5.20 16.23 4.00
N ASP A 102 5.75 15.19 4.57
CA ASP A 102 5.61 14.86 6.00
C ASP A 102 4.15 14.74 6.46
N GLY A 103 3.31 14.20 5.58
CA GLY A 103 1.90 13.94 5.84
C GLY A 103 0.95 15.09 5.54
N LYS A 104 1.39 16.15 4.86
CA LYS A 104 0.57 17.29 4.47
C LYS A 104 0.08 17.18 3.03
N ASP A 105 -1.17 17.52 2.80
CA ASP A 105 -1.75 17.62 1.45
C ASP A 105 -1.39 18.94 0.73
N GLY A 106 -1.99 19.18 -0.44
CA GLY A 106 -1.79 20.37 -1.25
C GLY A 106 -2.16 21.68 -0.55
N ASP A 107 -3.14 21.64 0.32
CA ASP A 107 -3.63 22.78 1.11
C ASP A 107 -2.91 22.93 2.45
N ASN A 108 -1.78 22.23 2.66
CA ASN A 108 -1.02 22.18 3.91
C ASN A 108 -1.80 21.56 5.10
N LYS A 109 -2.91 20.89 4.86
CA LYS A 109 -3.65 20.18 5.90
C LYS A 109 -2.92 18.89 6.28
N GLN A 110 -2.71 18.67 7.59
CA GLN A 110 -2.07 17.47 8.10
C GLN A 110 -3.03 16.27 7.96
N ARG A 111 -2.70 15.34 7.08
CA ARG A 111 -3.43 14.08 6.84
C ARG A 111 -2.84 12.92 7.61
N LEU A 112 -1.54 12.89 7.78
CA LEU A 112 -0.79 11.93 8.60
C LEU A 112 0.17 12.71 9.50
N SER A 113 0.48 12.20 10.69
CA SER A 113 1.53 12.83 11.47
C SER A 113 2.89 12.70 10.75
N GLU A 114 3.78 13.66 10.95
CA GLU A 114 5.14 13.63 10.40
C GLU A 114 5.87 12.32 10.75
N ALA A 115 5.71 11.86 12.01
CA ALA A 115 6.30 10.60 12.46
C ALA A 115 5.79 9.40 11.66
N HIS A 116 4.47 9.32 11.40
CA HIS A 116 3.90 8.25 10.59
C HIS A 116 4.33 8.34 9.13
N ALA A 117 4.37 9.52 8.54
CA ALA A 117 4.85 9.71 7.17
C ALA A 117 6.31 9.26 7.02
N ARG A 118 7.17 9.59 7.99
CA ARG A 118 8.57 9.16 8.03
C ARG A 118 8.69 7.63 8.13
N ILE A 119 7.95 6.99 9.05
CA ILE A 119 7.94 5.53 9.21
C ILE A 119 7.51 4.86 7.91
N LEU A 120 6.43 5.34 7.28
CA LEU A 120 5.94 4.78 6.02
C LEU A 120 6.98 4.89 4.90
N ARG A 121 7.61 6.06 4.72
CA ARG A 121 8.70 6.20 3.73
C ARG A 121 9.87 5.27 4.02
N THR A 122 10.23 5.06 5.28
CA THR A 122 11.32 4.14 5.65
C THR A 122 10.97 2.70 5.29
N ILE A 123 9.75 2.25 5.60
CA ILE A 123 9.28 0.90 5.23
C ILE A 123 9.20 0.76 3.71
N MET A 124 8.71 1.78 3.01
CA MET A 124 8.67 1.78 1.53
C MET A 124 10.07 1.66 0.92
N ALA A 125 11.08 2.32 1.50
CA ALA A 125 12.45 2.25 1.00
C ALA A 125 13.11 0.89 1.25
N THR A 126 12.80 0.23 2.37
CA THR A 126 13.49 -1.00 2.80
C THR A 126 12.84 -2.29 2.31
N CYS A 127 11.52 -2.31 2.12
CA CYS A 127 10.77 -3.52 1.76
C CYS A 127 9.52 -3.26 0.89
N GLY A 128 9.42 -2.10 0.25
CA GLY A 128 8.20 -1.72 -0.48
C GLY A 128 8.03 -2.37 -1.86
N THR A 129 9.08 -2.92 -2.43
CA THR A 129 9.09 -3.56 -3.76
C THR A 129 9.48 -5.04 -3.70
N TYR A 130 9.01 -5.72 -2.66
CA TYR A 130 9.23 -7.14 -2.38
C TYR A 130 10.74 -7.48 -2.23
N ASP A 131 11.19 -8.61 -2.75
CA ASP A 131 12.59 -9.06 -2.75
C ASP A 131 13.49 -8.24 -3.70
N TYR A 132 12.90 -7.33 -4.50
CA TYR A 132 13.60 -6.40 -5.38
C TYR A 132 13.99 -5.07 -4.70
N SER A 133 13.62 -4.85 -3.43
CA SER A 133 13.77 -3.53 -2.77
C SER A 133 15.22 -3.02 -2.72
N GLY A 134 16.20 -3.89 -2.57
CA GLY A 134 17.61 -3.51 -2.59
C GLY A 134 18.07 -3.01 -3.96
N GLU A 135 17.74 -3.74 -5.04
CA GLU A 135 18.08 -3.33 -6.40
C GLU A 135 17.29 -2.07 -6.82
N PHE A 136 16.03 -1.97 -6.44
CA PHE A 136 15.21 -0.77 -6.66
C PHE A 136 15.84 0.47 -5.99
N ALA A 137 16.36 0.32 -4.77
CA ALA A 137 17.08 1.40 -4.08
C ALA A 137 18.33 1.84 -4.83
N ILE A 138 19.14 0.91 -5.35
CA ILE A 138 20.35 1.22 -6.13
C ILE A 138 20.00 1.94 -7.44
N ARG A 139 19.00 1.46 -8.17
CA ARG A 139 18.69 1.93 -9.53
C ARG A 139 17.83 3.19 -9.56
N ILE A 140 16.88 3.30 -8.64
CA ILE A 140 15.86 4.34 -8.64
C ILE A 140 16.02 5.26 -7.42
N GLY A 141 16.27 4.67 -6.24
CA GLY A 141 16.57 5.40 -5.03
C GLY A 141 15.41 6.23 -4.47
N LEU A 142 14.18 5.78 -4.68
CA LEU A 142 12.97 6.41 -4.15
C LEU A 142 12.26 5.46 -3.19
N PRO A 143 11.76 5.94 -2.03
CA PRO A 143 10.80 5.18 -1.26
C PRO A 143 9.59 4.80 -2.12
N ALA A 144 9.31 3.52 -2.30
CA ALA A 144 8.27 3.03 -3.18
C ALA A 144 7.44 1.91 -2.55
N LYS A 145 6.16 1.81 -2.93
CA LYS A 145 5.33 0.64 -2.65
C LYS A 145 4.70 0.13 -3.94
N SER A 146 5.01 -1.11 -4.25
CA SER A 146 4.49 -1.83 -5.40
C SER A 146 3.29 -2.71 -5.02
N GLY A 147 2.39 -2.93 -5.97
CA GLY A 147 1.27 -3.85 -5.86
C GLY A 147 1.17 -4.76 -7.09
N VAL A 148 0.80 -6.02 -6.87
CA VAL A 148 0.60 -7.01 -7.94
C VAL A 148 -0.52 -6.65 -8.92
N GLY A 149 -1.32 -5.63 -8.61
CA GLY A 149 -2.25 -5.02 -9.58
C GLY A 149 -1.55 -4.19 -10.66
N GLY A 150 -0.23 -3.95 -10.55
CA GLY A 150 0.56 -3.20 -11.53
C GLY A 150 0.79 -1.74 -11.19
N GLY A 151 0.34 -1.27 -10.03
CA GLY A 151 0.58 0.08 -9.54
C GLY A 151 1.86 0.19 -8.70
N ILE A 152 2.58 1.31 -8.83
CA ILE A 152 3.67 1.68 -7.92
C ILE A 152 3.46 3.12 -7.49
N VAL A 153 3.51 3.38 -6.18
CA VAL A 153 3.55 4.72 -5.60
C VAL A 153 4.94 5.01 -5.06
N THR A 154 5.43 6.23 -5.28
CA THR A 154 6.69 6.70 -4.71
C THR A 154 6.53 8.04 -4.00
N ALA A 155 7.42 8.32 -3.04
CA ALA A 155 7.46 9.58 -2.29
C ALA A 155 8.90 10.13 -2.30
N SER A 156 9.13 11.21 -3.04
CA SER A 156 10.44 11.86 -3.14
C SER A 156 10.64 12.87 -2.00
N ARG A 157 11.87 12.99 -1.50
CA ARG A 157 12.23 14.07 -0.54
C ARG A 157 12.15 15.47 -1.14
N ALA A 158 12.15 15.59 -2.47
CA ALA A 158 11.96 16.84 -3.17
C ALA A 158 10.50 17.31 -3.21
N GLY A 159 9.59 16.61 -2.54
CA GLY A 159 8.18 17.01 -2.45
C GLY A 159 7.32 16.45 -3.59
N TYR A 160 7.80 15.49 -4.37
CA TYR A 160 7.03 14.84 -5.43
C TYR A 160 6.42 13.52 -4.97
N GLY A 161 5.14 13.31 -5.27
CA GLY A 161 4.49 12.02 -5.27
C GLY A 161 4.35 11.53 -6.72
N ILE A 162 4.79 10.30 -7.01
CA ILE A 162 4.69 9.74 -8.35
C ILE A 162 3.92 8.44 -8.29
N GLY A 163 2.87 8.33 -9.09
CA GLY A 163 2.10 7.12 -9.31
C GLY A 163 2.30 6.61 -10.74
N VAL A 164 2.63 5.34 -10.89
CA VAL A 164 2.72 4.68 -12.20
C VAL A 164 1.86 3.42 -12.21
N TYR A 165 1.37 3.05 -13.39
CA TYR A 165 0.58 1.83 -13.58
C TYR A 165 0.92 1.15 -14.90
N CYS A 166 1.22 -0.14 -14.83
CA CYS A 166 1.23 -1.05 -15.97
C CYS A 166 0.97 -2.46 -15.46
N PRO A 167 0.02 -3.22 -16.04
CA PRO A 167 -0.37 -4.54 -15.54
C PRO A 167 0.66 -5.63 -15.79
N GLY A 168 1.63 -5.42 -16.71
CA GLY A 168 2.74 -6.36 -16.96
C GLY A 168 3.72 -6.37 -15.79
N LEU A 169 3.83 -7.52 -15.10
CA LEU A 169 4.71 -7.69 -13.96
C LEU A 169 6.03 -8.37 -14.35
N ASP A 170 7.09 -8.03 -13.62
CA ASP A 170 8.37 -8.76 -13.66
C ASP A 170 8.32 -10.03 -12.78
N SER A 171 9.44 -10.76 -12.72
CA SER A 171 9.56 -11.98 -11.91
C SER A 171 9.43 -11.75 -10.40
N HIS A 172 9.57 -10.51 -9.93
CA HIS A 172 9.44 -10.12 -8.53
C HIS A 172 8.01 -9.64 -8.18
N GLY A 173 7.12 -9.52 -9.18
CA GLY A 173 5.75 -9.04 -9.00
C GLY A 173 5.59 -7.52 -9.07
N ASN A 174 6.61 -6.79 -9.52
CA ASN A 174 6.55 -5.35 -9.73
C ASN A 174 6.15 -5.02 -11.17
N SER A 175 5.50 -3.87 -11.36
CA SER A 175 5.20 -3.34 -12.69
C SER A 175 6.49 -3.14 -13.49
N TYR A 176 6.70 -3.94 -14.55
CA TYR A 176 7.93 -3.90 -15.35
C TYR A 176 8.14 -2.54 -16.02
N VAL A 177 7.16 -2.07 -16.76
CA VAL A 177 7.23 -0.76 -17.43
C VAL A 177 7.21 0.38 -16.40
N GLY A 178 6.38 0.26 -15.35
CA GLY A 178 6.32 1.25 -14.27
C GLY A 178 7.68 1.46 -13.59
N THR A 179 8.42 0.39 -13.34
CA THR A 179 9.78 0.44 -12.78
C THR A 179 10.74 1.20 -13.72
N ARG A 180 10.66 0.94 -15.03
CA ARG A 180 11.50 1.64 -16.03
C ARG A 180 11.17 3.12 -16.14
N ILE A 181 9.90 3.49 -16.09
CA ILE A 181 9.47 4.89 -16.06
C ILE A 181 10.02 5.59 -14.83
N LEU A 182 9.92 4.97 -13.66
CA LEU A 182 10.45 5.53 -12.41
C LEU A 182 11.97 5.70 -12.45
N GLU A 183 12.71 4.76 -13.02
CA GLU A 183 14.16 4.86 -13.23
C GLU A 183 14.53 6.08 -14.08
N LEU A 184 13.82 6.31 -15.19
CA LEU A 184 14.00 7.48 -16.04
C LEU A 184 13.69 8.78 -15.30
N ILE A 185 12.53 8.87 -14.64
CA ILE A 185 12.11 10.06 -13.90
C ILE A 185 13.10 10.38 -12.77
N ALA A 186 13.51 9.37 -12.00
CA ALA A 186 14.45 9.55 -10.90
C ALA A 186 15.78 10.09 -11.37
N ARG A 187 16.29 9.60 -12.51
CA ARG A 187 17.53 10.06 -13.12
C ARG A 187 17.40 11.49 -13.65
N GLU A 188 16.39 11.76 -14.48
CA GLU A 188 16.23 13.07 -15.13
C GLU A 188 15.97 14.21 -14.12
N LEU A 189 15.29 13.92 -13.03
CA LEU A 189 14.97 14.90 -11.97
C LEU A 189 15.92 14.84 -10.77
N ASN A 190 16.95 13.98 -10.82
CA ASN A 190 17.93 13.79 -9.73
C ASN A 190 17.23 13.50 -8.37
N LEU A 191 16.32 12.53 -8.34
CA LEU A 191 15.49 12.23 -7.17
C LEU A 191 16.04 11.11 -6.28
N ASN A 192 17.09 10.41 -6.70
CA ASN A 192 17.73 9.35 -5.92
C ASN A 192 18.18 9.90 -4.56
N ILE A 193 17.83 9.23 -3.46
CA ILE A 193 18.14 9.66 -2.09
C ILE A 193 19.42 9.07 -1.50
N TYR A 194 20.12 8.22 -2.25
CA TYR A 194 21.37 7.56 -1.84
C TYR A 194 22.59 8.12 -2.54
#